data_b21e88074fa4a311fd9f1146d5f5f5b9
#
_entry.id   b21e88074fa4a311fd9f1146d5f5f5b9
#
_cell.length_a   1.000
_cell.length_b   1.000
_cell.length_c   1.000
_cell.angle_alpha   90.00
_cell.angle_beta   90.00
_cell.angle_gamma   90.00
#
_symmetry.space_group_name_H-M   'P 1'
#
loop_
_entity.id
_entity.type
_entity.pdbx_description
1 polymer ?
#
loop_
_entity_poly.entity_id
_entity_poly.type
_entity_poly.pdbx_seq_one_letter_code
_entity_poly.pdbx_strand_id
1 'polypeptide(L)'
;MTGKRGGRLELIDCKSLTLEELKAQLVKMGVPAYRAAQIRSWLDKGMVDFDEMGNLPAALRGQLKQIFWIPGIKIKKKLVSARDNTVKYLYTLWDGENVESVLMQYRHGWSQCISTQVGCKMGCSFCATGMDGIVRNLLPSEMIAQIEAAQADHNVRVSSVVLMGMGEPLDNFDNVIRFLMMLGEPGGVQIGMRHISLSTCGLVDKIYRLMDYKLQITLSVSLHAPNDEIRSGIMPVNKRWPVSELMKACREYANATGRRISFEYAMINGVNDSDEAAAELAAILKGML
;
A
#
# COMPACT_ATOMS: atom_id res chain seq x y z
N MET A 1 -11.07 -5.75 22.38
CA MET A 1 -11.15 -7.22 22.50
C MET A 1 -9.98 -7.83 21.73
N THR A 2 -8.98 -8.32 22.42
CA THR A 2 -7.80 -8.98 21.84
C THR A 2 -8.21 -10.38 21.40
N GLY A 3 -8.51 -10.52 20.11
CA GLY A 3 -8.75 -11.84 19.51
C GLY A 3 -7.49 -12.69 19.61
N LYS A 4 -7.60 -13.86 20.15
CA LYS A 4 -6.56 -14.90 20.24
C LYS A 4 -5.97 -15.17 18.85
N ARG A 5 -4.83 -14.55 18.55
CA ARG A 5 -3.96 -14.93 17.42
C ARG A 5 -3.08 -16.06 17.92
N GLY A 6 -3.47 -17.30 17.62
CA GLY A 6 -2.70 -18.48 18.05
C GLY A 6 -1.26 -18.41 17.56
N GLY A 7 -0.28 -18.39 18.46
CA GLY A 7 1.11 -18.80 18.28
C GLY A 7 2.02 -18.05 17.29
N ARG A 8 1.49 -17.18 16.39
CA ARG A 8 2.29 -16.49 15.35
C ARG A 8 2.68 -15.06 15.69
N LEU A 9 2.24 -14.51 16.81
CA LEU A 9 2.58 -13.12 17.23
C LEU A 9 4.03 -12.95 17.67
N GLU A 10 4.74 -14.01 17.94
CA GLU A 10 6.15 -14.00 18.32
C GLU A 10 7.10 -14.19 17.13
N LEU A 11 6.59 -14.66 15.96
CA LEU A 11 7.42 -14.89 14.78
C LEU A 11 7.60 -13.62 13.96
N ILE A 12 8.82 -13.45 13.45
CA ILE A 12 9.19 -12.30 12.61
C ILE A 12 8.75 -12.58 11.16
N ASP A 13 8.06 -11.63 10.54
CA ASP A 13 7.78 -11.66 9.10
C ASP A 13 9.08 -11.54 8.31
N CYS A 14 9.55 -12.68 7.81
CA CYS A 14 10.83 -12.78 7.12
C CYS A 14 10.89 -11.93 5.84
N LYS A 15 9.76 -11.84 5.14
CA LYS A 15 9.68 -11.14 3.85
C LYS A 15 9.66 -9.63 4.01
N SER A 16 9.22 -9.09 5.15
CA SER A 16 9.26 -7.67 5.47
C SER A 16 10.63 -7.16 5.94
N LEU A 17 11.62 -8.03 6.14
CA LEU A 17 12.98 -7.62 6.51
C LEU A 17 13.76 -7.16 5.27
N THR A 18 14.61 -6.13 5.42
CA THR A 18 15.66 -5.85 4.42
C THR A 18 16.73 -6.96 4.44
N LEU A 19 17.54 -7.01 3.38
CA LEU A 19 18.65 -7.98 3.35
C LEU A 19 19.58 -7.82 4.55
N GLU A 20 19.88 -6.59 4.97
CA GLU A 20 20.76 -6.31 6.11
C GLU A 20 20.13 -6.71 7.44
N GLU A 21 18.84 -6.48 7.63
CA GLU A 21 18.13 -6.93 8.83
C GLU A 21 18.04 -8.45 8.89
N LEU A 22 17.80 -9.11 7.76
CA LEU A 22 17.80 -10.57 7.68
C LEU A 22 19.19 -11.13 8.03
N LYS A 23 20.28 -10.54 7.50
CA LYS A 23 21.66 -10.88 7.90
C LYS A 23 21.86 -10.75 9.41
N ALA A 24 21.44 -9.61 9.99
CA ALA A 24 21.59 -9.36 11.41
C ALA A 24 20.83 -10.40 12.27
N GLN A 25 19.62 -10.80 11.86
CA GLN A 25 18.88 -11.84 12.56
C GLN A 25 19.54 -13.20 12.45
N LEU A 26 20.03 -13.58 11.26
CA LEU A 26 20.75 -14.86 11.06
C LEU A 26 22.03 -14.94 11.89
N VAL A 27 22.79 -13.85 11.97
CA VAL A 27 23.99 -13.79 12.81
C VAL A 27 23.66 -14.00 14.28
N LYS A 28 22.57 -13.42 14.81
CA LYS A 28 22.09 -13.69 16.18
C LYS A 28 21.73 -15.15 16.41
N MET A 29 21.33 -15.86 15.36
CA MET A 29 21.05 -17.31 15.40
C MET A 29 22.30 -18.19 15.24
N GLY A 30 23.49 -17.61 15.12
CA GLY A 30 24.73 -18.34 14.79
C GLY A 30 24.80 -18.83 13.34
N VAL A 31 23.97 -18.28 12.45
CA VAL A 31 23.92 -18.66 11.04
C VAL A 31 24.77 -17.66 10.21
N PRO A 32 25.62 -18.15 9.30
CA PRO A 32 26.45 -17.29 8.47
C PRO A 32 25.64 -16.29 7.65
N ALA A 33 26.07 -15.01 7.63
CA ALA A 33 25.36 -13.89 7.01
C ALA A 33 25.04 -14.08 5.51
N TYR A 34 25.87 -14.82 4.76
CA TYR A 34 25.65 -15.07 3.32
C TYR A 34 24.37 -15.87 3.05
N ARG A 35 23.84 -16.60 4.03
CA ARG A 35 22.58 -17.34 3.92
C ARG A 35 21.39 -16.41 3.72
N ALA A 36 21.49 -15.15 4.16
CA ALA A 36 20.44 -14.16 3.93
C ALA A 36 20.16 -13.93 2.43
N ALA A 37 21.20 -13.87 1.60
CA ALA A 37 21.03 -13.73 0.16
C ALA A 37 20.34 -14.95 -0.48
N GLN A 38 20.61 -16.16 0.03
CA GLN A 38 19.95 -17.37 -0.43
C GLN A 38 18.47 -17.38 -0.06
N ILE A 39 18.13 -17.03 1.19
CA ILE A 39 16.74 -16.92 1.64
C ILE A 39 16.01 -15.84 0.85
N ARG A 40 16.61 -14.64 0.69
CA ARG A 40 16.04 -13.55 -0.09
C ARG A 40 15.71 -14.00 -1.51
N SER A 41 16.61 -14.68 -2.19
CA SER A 41 16.40 -15.19 -3.55
C SER A 41 15.18 -16.15 -3.67
N TRP A 42 14.85 -16.87 -2.61
CA TRP A 42 13.63 -17.70 -2.55
C TRP A 42 12.38 -16.86 -2.31
N LEU A 43 12.46 -15.90 -1.38
CA LEU A 43 11.35 -14.99 -1.08
C LEU A 43 10.96 -14.15 -2.32
N ASP A 44 11.94 -13.69 -3.08
CA ASP A 44 11.76 -12.90 -4.31
C ASP A 44 11.12 -13.73 -5.44
N LYS A 45 11.23 -15.07 -5.38
CA LYS A 45 10.52 -16.00 -6.28
C LYS A 45 9.11 -16.35 -5.79
N GLY A 46 8.62 -15.68 -4.75
CA GLY A 46 7.29 -15.91 -4.20
C GLY A 46 7.17 -17.14 -3.30
N MET A 47 8.30 -17.73 -2.85
CA MET A 47 8.28 -18.86 -1.94
C MET A 47 7.69 -18.48 -0.58
N VAL A 48 6.78 -19.30 -0.08
CA VAL A 48 6.06 -19.09 1.19
C VAL A 48 6.32 -20.20 2.24
N ASP A 49 7.12 -21.21 1.91
CA ASP A 49 7.52 -22.27 2.84
C ASP A 49 9.05 -22.46 2.82
N PHE A 50 9.66 -22.43 4.02
CA PHE A 50 11.09 -22.69 4.16
C PHE A 50 11.49 -24.12 3.73
N ASP A 51 10.58 -25.09 3.80
CA ASP A 51 10.89 -26.47 3.38
C ASP A 51 11.17 -26.61 1.89
N GLU A 52 10.64 -25.68 1.08
CA GLU A 52 10.86 -25.67 -0.36
C GLU A 52 12.20 -25.02 -0.76
N MET A 53 12.93 -24.41 0.19
CA MET A 53 14.23 -23.78 -0.05
C MET A 53 15.35 -24.83 -0.13
N GLY A 54 15.41 -25.56 -1.26
CA GLY A 54 16.22 -26.77 -1.43
C GLY A 54 17.74 -26.61 -1.26
N ASN A 55 18.30 -25.40 -1.43
CA ASN A 55 19.72 -25.12 -1.21
C ASN A 55 20.07 -24.77 0.25
N LEU A 56 19.09 -24.81 1.18
CA LEU A 56 19.32 -24.65 2.60
C LEU A 56 19.32 -26.02 3.29
N PRO A 57 20.25 -26.27 4.24
CA PRO A 57 20.25 -27.48 5.05
C PRO A 57 18.92 -27.67 5.80
N ALA A 58 18.44 -28.90 5.92
CA ALA A 58 17.18 -29.21 6.61
C ALA A 58 17.15 -28.70 8.06
N ALA A 59 18.28 -28.83 8.79
CA ALA A 59 18.42 -28.29 10.14
C ALA A 59 18.20 -26.78 10.20
N LEU A 60 18.76 -26.02 9.22
CA LEU A 60 18.56 -24.57 9.14
C LEU A 60 17.10 -24.21 8.83
N ARG A 61 16.45 -24.93 7.91
CA ARG A 61 15.01 -24.71 7.60
C ARG A 61 14.15 -24.88 8.84
N GLY A 62 14.44 -25.89 9.67
CA GLY A 62 13.78 -26.09 10.96
C GLY A 62 14.00 -24.94 11.94
N GLN A 63 15.24 -24.41 12.05
CA GLN A 63 15.54 -23.26 12.90
C GLN A 63 14.83 -21.98 12.41
N LEU A 64 14.80 -21.74 11.09
CA LEU A 64 14.11 -20.59 10.52
C LEU A 64 12.62 -20.57 10.87
N LYS A 65 11.93 -21.70 10.81
CA LYS A 65 10.50 -21.83 11.16
C LYS A 65 10.18 -21.51 12.62
N GLN A 66 11.14 -21.58 13.52
CA GLN A 66 10.96 -21.25 14.93
C GLN A 66 10.99 -19.75 15.19
N ILE A 67 11.61 -18.96 14.31
CA ILE A 67 11.85 -17.53 14.49
C ILE A 67 11.09 -16.72 13.44
N PHE A 68 10.98 -17.22 12.24
CA PHE A 68 10.36 -16.54 11.12
C PHE A 68 9.13 -17.25 10.60
N TRP A 69 8.28 -16.45 9.98
CA TRP A 69 7.20 -16.93 9.13
C TRP A 69 7.16 -16.11 7.83
N ILE A 70 6.48 -16.60 6.82
CA ILE A 70 6.35 -15.95 5.53
C ILE A 70 4.86 -15.79 5.26
N PRO A 71 4.31 -14.55 5.30
CA PRO A 71 2.92 -14.32 4.93
C PRO A 71 2.73 -14.63 3.46
N GLY A 72 1.81 -15.55 3.17
CA GLY A 72 1.39 -15.86 1.81
C GLY A 72 0.02 -15.25 1.50
N ILE A 73 -0.24 -15.02 0.22
CA ILE A 73 -1.57 -14.69 -0.28
C ILE A 73 -1.99 -15.70 -1.34
N LYS A 74 -3.31 -15.84 -1.53
CA LYS A 74 -3.87 -16.72 -2.57
C LYS A 74 -4.89 -15.96 -3.39
N ILE A 75 -4.87 -16.13 -4.70
CA ILE A 75 -5.94 -15.62 -5.57
C ILE A 75 -7.20 -16.43 -5.27
N LYS A 76 -8.20 -15.80 -4.65
CA LYS A 76 -9.51 -16.39 -4.38
C LYS A 76 -10.42 -16.29 -5.59
N LYS A 77 -10.38 -15.13 -6.25
CA LYS A 77 -11.18 -14.86 -7.44
C LYS A 77 -10.47 -13.82 -8.31
N LYS A 78 -10.64 -13.93 -9.62
CA LYS A 78 -10.27 -12.88 -10.56
C LYS A 78 -11.41 -12.60 -11.53
N LEU A 79 -11.56 -11.33 -11.91
CA LEU A 79 -12.48 -10.85 -12.92
C LEU A 79 -11.66 -10.16 -13.99
N VAL A 80 -11.76 -10.64 -15.22
CA VAL A 80 -11.05 -10.08 -16.37
C VAL A 80 -12.02 -9.24 -17.18
N SER A 81 -11.65 -8.01 -17.48
CA SER A 81 -12.45 -7.12 -18.33
C SER A 81 -12.50 -7.64 -19.76
N ALA A 82 -13.69 -7.61 -20.37
CA ALA A 82 -13.86 -7.95 -21.79
C ALA A 82 -13.50 -6.79 -22.73
N ARG A 83 -13.23 -5.59 -22.20
CA ARG A 83 -13.00 -4.36 -23.01
C ARG A 83 -11.53 -3.99 -23.10
N ASP A 84 -10.80 -4.26 -22.06
CA ASP A 84 -9.38 -3.98 -21.92
C ASP A 84 -8.70 -5.11 -21.13
N ASN A 85 -7.42 -5.04 -20.90
CA ASN A 85 -6.71 -6.08 -20.16
C ASN A 85 -6.73 -5.85 -18.64
N THR A 86 -7.74 -5.13 -18.10
CA THR A 86 -7.89 -4.91 -16.67
C THR A 86 -8.32 -6.20 -15.96
N VAL A 87 -7.62 -6.54 -14.88
CA VAL A 87 -7.93 -7.71 -14.05
C VAL A 87 -8.13 -7.26 -12.62
N LYS A 88 -9.32 -7.50 -12.06
CA LYS A 88 -9.60 -7.32 -10.64
C LYS A 88 -9.38 -8.64 -9.91
N TYR A 89 -8.52 -8.60 -8.89
CA TYR A 89 -8.22 -9.71 -8.01
C TYR A 89 -8.91 -9.55 -6.66
N LEU A 90 -9.38 -10.67 -6.12
CA LEU A 90 -9.70 -10.85 -4.72
C LEU A 90 -8.68 -11.83 -4.15
N TYR A 91 -7.88 -11.38 -3.20
CA TYR A 91 -6.88 -12.21 -2.53
C TYR A 91 -7.38 -12.64 -1.15
N THR A 92 -7.07 -13.88 -0.78
CA THR A 92 -7.18 -14.34 0.61
C THR A 92 -5.81 -14.27 1.27
N LEU A 93 -5.73 -13.62 2.40
CA LEU A 93 -4.54 -13.47 3.22
C LEU A 93 -4.34 -14.69 4.14
N TRP A 94 -3.21 -14.76 4.81
CA TRP A 94 -2.81 -15.89 5.68
C TRP A 94 -3.78 -16.14 6.85
N ASP A 95 -4.53 -15.15 7.29
CA ASP A 95 -5.51 -15.20 8.38
C ASP A 95 -6.95 -15.43 7.90
N GLY A 96 -7.15 -15.59 6.60
CA GLY A 96 -8.46 -15.81 5.99
C GLY A 96 -9.16 -14.52 5.55
N GLU A 97 -8.65 -13.35 5.92
CA GLU A 97 -9.16 -12.06 5.47
C GLU A 97 -8.95 -11.86 3.96
N ASN A 98 -9.72 -10.94 3.38
CA ASN A 98 -9.66 -10.72 1.94
C ASN A 98 -9.36 -9.26 1.62
N VAL A 99 -8.57 -9.05 0.56
CA VAL A 99 -8.32 -7.72 -0.01
C VAL A 99 -8.44 -7.74 -1.52
N GLU A 100 -8.78 -6.58 -2.09
CA GLU A 100 -8.90 -6.40 -3.53
C GLU A 100 -7.66 -5.71 -4.10
N SER A 101 -7.37 -5.99 -5.35
CA SER A 101 -6.33 -5.32 -6.14
C SER A 101 -6.75 -5.30 -7.60
N VAL A 102 -6.24 -4.33 -8.37
CA VAL A 102 -6.56 -4.21 -9.79
C VAL A 102 -5.28 -4.05 -10.60
N LEU A 103 -5.07 -4.92 -11.56
CA LEU A 103 -4.00 -4.84 -12.56
C LEU A 103 -4.56 -4.19 -13.83
N MET A 104 -3.92 -3.13 -14.30
CA MET A 104 -4.37 -2.31 -15.43
C MET A 104 -3.25 -2.16 -16.44
N GLN A 105 -3.57 -2.27 -17.72
CA GLN A 105 -2.62 -2.02 -18.81
C GLN A 105 -2.74 -0.60 -19.33
N TYR A 106 -1.62 0.12 -19.36
CA TYR A 106 -1.49 1.45 -19.97
C TYR A 106 -0.43 1.44 -21.07
N ARG A 107 -0.36 2.50 -21.87
CA ARG A 107 0.66 2.65 -22.92
C ARG A 107 2.10 2.59 -22.39
N HIS A 108 2.31 3.00 -21.13
CA HIS A 108 3.62 3.03 -20.47
C HIS A 108 3.92 1.76 -19.66
N GLY A 109 3.08 0.73 -19.71
CA GLY A 109 3.26 -0.53 -19.03
C GLY A 109 2.09 -0.91 -18.10
N TRP A 110 2.31 -1.92 -17.25
CA TRP A 110 1.33 -2.40 -16.31
C TRP A 110 1.37 -1.62 -15.00
N SER A 111 0.22 -1.18 -14.55
CA SER A 111 0.02 -0.52 -13.26
C SER A 111 -0.83 -1.38 -12.36
N GLN A 112 -0.48 -1.42 -11.08
CA GLN A 112 -1.30 -2.15 -10.12
C GLN A 112 -1.80 -1.24 -9.01
N CYS A 113 -3.12 -1.26 -8.81
CA CYS A 113 -3.77 -0.69 -7.63
C CYS A 113 -3.76 -1.74 -6.51
N ILE A 114 -3.17 -1.40 -5.36
CA ILE A 114 -3.04 -2.31 -4.23
C ILE A 114 -3.77 -1.80 -3.00
N SER A 115 -4.18 -2.73 -2.13
CA SER A 115 -4.74 -2.46 -0.81
C SER A 115 -3.65 -2.33 0.24
N THR A 116 -3.92 -1.52 1.27
CA THR A 116 -3.01 -1.27 2.40
C THR A 116 -3.57 -1.66 3.75
N GLN A 117 -4.87 -1.94 3.82
CA GLN A 117 -5.58 -2.39 5.04
C GLN A 117 -6.64 -3.42 4.66
N VAL A 118 -7.06 -4.23 5.60
CA VAL A 118 -8.30 -5.00 5.54
C VAL A 118 -9.39 -4.11 6.12
N GLY A 119 -10.29 -3.62 5.24
CA GLY A 119 -11.26 -2.58 5.59
C GLY A 119 -10.65 -1.19 5.72
N CYS A 120 -11.41 -0.21 6.19
CA CYS A 120 -10.98 1.18 6.37
C CYS A 120 -11.85 1.86 7.44
N LYS A 121 -11.24 2.63 8.34
CA LYS A 121 -11.98 3.34 9.40
C LYS A 121 -12.39 4.77 9.04
N MET A 122 -12.03 5.26 7.85
CA MET A 122 -12.25 6.67 7.48
C MET A 122 -13.73 7.03 7.28
N GLY A 123 -14.57 6.05 6.93
CA GLY A 123 -16.02 6.22 6.87
C GLY A 123 -16.52 7.15 5.78
N CYS A 124 -15.81 7.30 4.66
CA CYS A 124 -16.26 8.09 3.50
C CYS A 124 -17.55 7.50 2.97
N SER A 125 -18.61 8.33 2.82
CA SER A 125 -19.98 7.88 2.52
C SER A 125 -20.15 7.21 1.15
N PHE A 126 -19.25 7.49 0.22
CA PHE A 126 -19.25 6.94 -1.14
C PHE A 126 -18.34 5.70 -1.30
N CYS A 127 -17.64 5.26 -0.24
CA CYS A 127 -16.62 4.22 -0.32
C CYS A 127 -17.10 2.91 0.33
N ALA A 128 -17.22 1.85 -0.49
CA ALA A 128 -17.64 0.53 0.01
C ALA A 128 -16.68 -0.07 1.05
N THR A 129 -15.38 0.21 0.95
CA THR A 129 -14.36 -0.32 1.89
C THR A 129 -14.58 0.17 3.33
N GLY A 130 -15.20 1.34 3.52
CA GLY A 130 -15.44 1.92 4.84
C GLY A 130 -16.69 1.39 5.54
N MET A 131 -17.54 0.60 4.88
CA MET A 131 -18.84 0.17 5.43
C MET A 131 -18.69 -0.73 6.66
N ASP A 132 -17.73 -1.65 6.64
CA ASP A 132 -17.50 -2.62 7.71
C ASP A 132 -16.39 -2.20 8.68
N GLY A 133 -15.86 -0.98 8.54
CA GLY A 133 -14.75 -0.49 9.35
C GLY A 133 -13.41 -1.12 9.00
N ILE A 134 -12.47 -1.09 9.94
CA ILE A 134 -11.13 -1.67 9.78
C ILE A 134 -10.98 -2.94 10.60
N VAL A 135 -10.44 -3.98 9.98
CA VAL A 135 -10.00 -5.20 10.67
C VAL A 135 -8.55 -5.07 11.14
N ARG A 136 -7.63 -4.79 10.20
CA ARG A 136 -6.20 -4.58 10.48
C ARG A 136 -5.43 -3.90 9.35
N ASN A 137 -4.26 -3.44 9.69
CA ASN A 137 -3.25 -3.00 8.74
C ASN A 137 -2.66 -4.21 7.99
N LEU A 138 -2.31 -4.02 6.71
CA LEU A 138 -1.48 -4.98 5.97
C LEU A 138 -0.01 -4.83 6.36
N LEU A 139 0.69 -5.96 6.37
CA LEU A 139 2.14 -6.01 6.50
C LEU A 139 2.81 -5.56 5.19
N PRO A 140 4.05 -5.08 5.22
CA PRO A 140 4.80 -4.73 4.00
C PRO A 140 4.88 -5.89 3.01
N SER A 141 5.12 -7.11 3.50
CA SER A 141 5.14 -8.33 2.70
C SER A 141 3.81 -8.66 2.03
N GLU A 142 2.67 -8.38 2.67
CA GLU A 142 1.34 -8.59 2.08
C GLU A 142 1.06 -7.58 0.96
N MET A 143 1.57 -6.35 1.07
CA MET A 143 1.48 -5.36 0.00
C MET A 143 2.34 -5.76 -1.21
N ILE A 144 3.58 -6.22 -0.99
CA ILE A 144 4.47 -6.77 -2.04
C ILE A 144 3.83 -8.00 -2.69
N ALA A 145 3.26 -8.91 -1.90
CA ALA A 145 2.69 -10.15 -2.40
C ALA A 145 1.52 -9.93 -3.38
N GLN A 146 0.75 -8.84 -3.24
CA GLN A 146 -0.29 -8.49 -4.23
C GLN A 146 0.32 -8.25 -5.62
N ILE A 147 1.48 -7.57 -5.67
CA ILE A 147 2.19 -7.28 -6.93
C ILE A 147 2.75 -8.57 -7.53
N GLU A 148 3.46 -9.36 -6.72
CA GLU A 148 4.07 -10.60 -7.17
C GLU A 148 3.05 -11.62 -7.68
N ALA A 149 1.92 -11.77 -6.96
CA ALA A 149 0.86 -12.68 -7.37
C ALA A 149 0.22 -12.28 -8.72
N ALA A 150 0.00 -10.98 -8.94
CA ALA A 150 -0.52 -10.49 -10.21
C ALA A 150 0.49 -10.66 -11.35
N GLN A 151 1.78 -10.38 -11.10
CA GLN A 151 2.86 -10.59 -12.08
C GLN A 151 2.96 -12.07 -12.48
N ALA A 152 2.91 -12.97 -11.50
CA ALA A 152 2.98 -14.42 -11.73
C ALA A 152 1.75 -14.95 -12.49
N ASP A 153 0.53 -14.53 -12.10
CA ASP A 153 -0.72 -14.99 -12.73
C ASP A 153 -0.85 -14.50 -14.18
N HIS A 154 -0.39 -13.29 -14.47
CA HIS A 154 -0.56 -12.66 -15.80
C HIS A 154 0.71 -12.71 -16.65
N ASN A 155 1.81 -13.22 -16.12
CA ASN A 155 3.14 -13.28 -16.74
C ASN A 155 3.60 -11.91 -17.28
N VAL A 156 3.48 -10.87 -16.45
CA VAL A 156 3.82 -9.49 -16.80
C VAL A 156 4.74 -8.88 -15.75
N ARG A 157 5.40 -7.78 -16.11
CA ARG A 157 6.11 -6.93 -15.17
C ARG A 157 5.26 -5.71 -14.84
N VAL A 158 4.95 -5.51 -13.56
CA VAL A 158 4.32 -4.28 -13.07
C VAL A 158 5.38 -3.17 -13.05
N SER A 159 5.08 -2.06 -13.72
CA SER A 159 5.99 -0.91 -13.85
C SER A 159 5.60 0.27 -12.96
N SER A 160 4.37 0.31 -12.47
CA SER A 160 3.88 1.35 -11.57
C SER A 160 2.87 0.81 -10.56
N VAL A 161 2.78 1.46 -9.40
CA VAL A 161 1.89 1.08 -8.31
C VAL A 161 1.11 2.27 -7.81
N VAL A 162 -0.19 2.09 -7.58
CA VAL A 162 -1.02 3.08 -6.91
C VAL A 162 -1.61 2.48 -5.63
N LEU A 163 -1.45 3.17 -4.51
CA LEU A 163 -2.01 2.77 -3.22
C LEU A 163 -3.42 3.39 -3.11
N MET A 164 -4.36 2.84 -3.90
CA MET A 164 -5.74 3.34 -4.06
C MET A 164 -6.77 2.20 -3.91
N GLY A 165 -6.37 1.06 -3.37
CA GLY A 165 -7.24 -0.05 -3.04
C GLY A 165 -7.91 0.13 -1.68
N MET A 166 -8.10 -0.96 -0.94
CA MET A 166 -8.72 -0.92 0.38
C MET A 166 -7.77 -0.31 1.41
N GLY A 167 -8.32 0.58 2.26
CA GLY A 167 -7.62 1.21 3.37
C GLY A 167 -7.15 2.63 3.12
N GLU A 168 -6.69 3.29 4.19
CA GLU A 168 -6.00 4.58 4.17
C GLU A 168 -4.50 4.32 4.35
N PRO A 169 -3.67 4.56 3.32
CA PRO A 169 -2.24 4.27 3.40
C PRO A 169 -1.53 5.00 4.53
N LEU A 170 -1.88 6.25 4.80
CA LEU A 170 -1.24 7.03 5.86
C LEU A 170 -1.71 6.63 7.28
N ASP A 171 -2.79 5.88 7.41
CA ASP A 171 -3.17 5.26 8.67
C ASP A 171 -2.35 3.99 8.97
N ASN A 172 -1.86 3.33 7.92
CA ASN A 172 -0.88 2.23 8.00
C ASN A 172 0.55 2.71 7.77
N PHE A 173 0.92 3.87 8.30
CA PHE A 173 2.07 4.66 7.92
C PHE A 173 3.38 3.87 7.92
N ASP A 174 3.75 3.23 9.04
CA ASP A 174 5.07 2.60 9.18
C ASP A 174 5.25 1.41 8.25
N ASN A 175 4.20 0.60 8.05
CA ASN A 175 4.22 -0.51 7.10
C ASN A 175 4.26 -0.02 5.65
N VAL A 176 3.54 1.07 5.34
CA VAL A 176 3.56 1.66 3.99
C VAL A 176 4.92 2.25 3.66
N ILE A 177 5.55 2.98 4.59
CA ILE A 177 6.92 3.47 4.38
C ILE A 177 7.88 2.30 4.14
N ARG A 178 7.77 1.26 4.96
CA ARG A 178 8.59 0.06 4.80
C ARG A 178 8.39 -0.59 3.43
N PHE A 179 7.14 -0.77 3.02
CA PHE A 179 6.78 -1.28 1.69
C PHE A 179 7.40 -0.44 0.56
N LEU A 180 7.30 0.90 0.64
CA LEU A 180 7.90 1.80 -0.35
C LEU A 180 9.41 1.61 -0.47
N MET A 181 10.12 1.46 0.65
CA MET A 181 11.56 1.19 0.64
C MET A 181 11.88 -0.16 -0.02
N MET A 182 11.09 -1.21 0.29
CA MET A 182 11.28 -2.55 -0.27
C MET A 182 11.07 -2.61 -1.79
N LEU A 183 10.19 -1.77 -2.35
CA LEU A 183 9.95 -1.73 -3.80
C LEU A 183 11.19 -1.40 -4.63
N GLY A 184 12.13 -0.64 -4.07
CA GLY A 184 13.38 -0.27 -4.73
C GLY A 184 14.55 -1.22 -4.47
N GLU A 185 14.39 -2.23 -3.61
CA GLU A 185 15.50 -3.13 -3.27
C GLU A 185 15.92 -4.01 -4.44
N PRO A 186 17.24 -4.24 -4.61
CA PRO A 186 17.74 -5.18 -5.61
C PRO A 186 17.22 -6.61 -5.37
N GLY A 187 16.77 -7.27 -6.43
CA GLY A 187 16.24 -8.64 -6.37
C GLY A 187 14.74 -8.72 -6.20
N GLY A 188 14.08 -7.67 -5.68
CA GLY A 188 12.63 -7.61 -5.53
C GLY A 188 11.89 -7.09 -6.77
N VAL A 189 10.76 -6.44 -6.58
CA VAL A 189 9.88 -5.95 -7.65
C VAL A 189 10.53 -4.84 -8.50
N GLN A 190 11.44 -4.06 -7.92
CA GLN A 190 12.24 -3.02 -8.57
C GLN A 190 11.40 -1.94 -9.26
N ILE A 191 10.50 -1.32 -8.52
CA ILE A 191 9.71 -0.17 -8.98
C ILE A 191 10.29 1.10 -8.37
N GLY A 192 10.69 2.04 -9.24
CA GLY A 192 11.24 3.32 -8.81
C GLY A 192 10.18 4.23 -8.20
N MET A 193 10.55 5.06 -7.23
CA MET A 193 9.65 5.93 -6.47
C MET A 193 8.76 6.83 -7.35
N ARG A 194 9.26 7.28 -8.51
CA ARG A 194 8.51 8.13 -9.44
C ARG A 194 7.34 7.42 -10.13
N HIS A 195 7.30 6.10 -10.06
CA HIS A 195 6.24 5.24 -10.60
C HIS A 195 5.24 4.82 -9.52
N ILE A 196 5.27 5.47 -8.36
CA ILE A 196 4.39 5.17 -7.23
C ILE A 196 3.51 6.38 -6.96
N SER A 197 2.20 6.15 -6.84
CA SER A 197 1.23 7.13 -6.34
C SER A 197 0.63 6.63 -5.02
N LEU A 198 0.76 7.44 -3.98
CA LEU A 198 0.15 7.20 -2.67
C LEU A 198 -1.06 8.11 -2.55
N SER A 199 -2.25 7.52 -2.43
CA SER A 199 -3.48 8.28 -2.18
C SER A 199 -3.75 8.40 -0.69
N THR A 200 -4.32 9.51 -0.27
CA THR A 200 -4.75 9.74 1.12
C THR A 200 -6.02 10.56 1.18
N CYS A 201 -6.89 10.25 2.14
CA CYS A 201 -8.04 11.09 2.46
C CYS A 201 -7.66 12.41 3.19
N GLY A 202 -6.36 12.63 3.46
CA GLY A 202 -5.87 13.88 4.04
C GLY A 202 -5.62 13.84 5.55
N LEU A 203 -4.89 12.83 6.04
CA LEU A 203 -4.37 12.78 7.40
C LEU A 203 -3.19 13.79 7.52
N VAL A 204 -3.49 15.03 7.87
CA VAL A 204 -2.54 16.17 7.81
C VAL A 204 -1.27 15.91 8.63
N ASP A 205 -1.40 15.38 9.85
CA ASP A 205 -0.26 15.01 10.68
C ASP A 205 0.67 13.99 10.01
N LYS A 206 0.10 13.08 9.22
CA LYS A 206 0.84 12.06 8.47
C LYS A 206 1.43 12.60 7.18
N ILE A 207 0.78 13.57 6.53
CA ILE A 207 1.36 14.27 5.37
C ILE A 207 2.65 14.99 5.80
N TYR A 208 2.64 15.69 6.94
CA TYR A 208 3.85 16.30 7.49
C TYR A 208 4.93 15.27 7.81
N ARG A 209 4.57 14.16 8.44
CA ARG A 209 5.53 13.08 8.70
C ARG A 209 6.08 12.46 7.39
N LEU A 210 5.25 12.33 6.35
CA LEU A 210 5.70 11.82 5.04
C LEU A 210 6.68 12.77 4.37
N MET A 211 6.51 14.07 4.55
CA MET A 211 7.40 15.10 4.02
C MET A 211 8.85 14.93 4.48
N ASP A 212 9.07 14.49 5.74
CA ASP A 212 10.41 14.29 6.30
C ASP A 212 11.20 13.20 5.55
N TYR A 213 10.53 12.22 4.96
CA TYR A 213 11.17 11.16 4.18
C TYR A 213 11.65 11.59 2.78
N LYS A 214 11.21 12.75 2.28
CA LYS A 214 11.59 13.31 0.97
C LYS A 214 11.50 12.31 -0.18
N LEU A 215 10.51 11.42 -0.14
CA LEU A 215 10.29 10.40 -1.16
C LEU A 215 9.89 11.04 -2.49
N GLN A 216 10.36 10.46 -3.58
CA GLN A 216 10.06 10.94 -4.94
C GLN A 216 8.76 10.35 -5.51
N ILE A 217 7.80 10.00 -4.65
CA ILE A 217 6.48 9.51 -5.02
C ILE A 217 5.56 10.65 -5.47
N THR A 218 4.45 10.32 -6.12
CA THR A 218 3.32 11.23 -6.30
C THR A 218 2.39 11.09 -5.10
N LEU A 219 2.12 12.19 -4.41
CA LEU A 219 1.05 12.22 -3.40
C LEU A 219 -0.26 12.58 -4.11
N SER A 220 -1.27 11.72 -4.00
CA SER A 220 -2.63 11.95 -4.47
C SER A 220 -3.52 12.22 -3.26
N VAL A 221 -4.25 13.33 -3.29
CA VAL A 221 -5.12 13.72 -2.18
C VAL A 221 -6.58 13.62 -2.60
N SER A 222 -7.32 12.76 -1.96
CA SER A 222 -8.76 12.62 -2.10
C SER A 222 -9.45 13.83 -1.47
N LEU A 223 -9.63 14.88 -2.28
CA LEU A 223 -10.23 16.13 -1.85
C LEU A 223 -11.77 16.06 -1.88
N HIS A 224 -12.34 15.68 -3.02
CA HIS A 224 -13.75 15.39 -3.30
C HIS A 224 -14.75 16.51 -2.97
N ALA A 225 -14.31 17.64 -2.42
CA ALA A 225 -15.13 18.80 -2.15
C ALA A 225 -14.27 20.07 -2.06
N PRO A 226 -14.81 21.24 -2.45
CA PRO A 226 -14.05 22.48 -2.42
C PRO A 226 -14.08 23.18 -1.05
N ASN A 227 -15.03 22.81 -0.17
CA ASN A 227 -15.24 23.45 1.13
C ASN A 227 -15.57 22.45 2.22
N ASP A 228 -15.59 22.93 3.46
CA ASP A 228 -15.76 22.08 4.65
C ASP A 228 -17.19 21.55 4.81
N GLU A 229 -18.19 22.27 4.34
CA GLU A 229 -19.59 21.85 4.45
C GLU A 229 -19.83 20.59 3.65
N ILE A 230 -19.52 20.63 2.36
CA ILE A 230 -19.67 19.46 1.46
C ILE A 230 -18.72 18.34 1.91
N ARG A 231 -17.45 18.67 2.18
CA ARG A 231 -16.45 17.65 2.52
C ARG A 231 -16.78 16.91 3.80
N SER A 232 -17.25 17.59 4.83
CA SER A 232 -17.64 16.97 6.11
C SER A 232 -18.84 16.04 5.98
N GLY A 233 -19.73 16.30 5.01
CA GLY A 233 -20.88 15.46 4.69
C GLY A 233 -20.49 14.14 4.04
N ILE A 234 -19.42 14.09 3.25
CA ILE A 234 -18.99 12.90 2.50
C ILE A 234 -17.71 12.24 3.06
N MET A 235 -16.86 12.98 3.77
CA MET A 235 -15.59 12.52 4.33
C MET A 235 -15.45 12.96 5.78
N PRO A 236 -15.74 12.11 6.77
CA PRO A 236 -15.68 12.45 8.19
C PRO A 236 -14.33 12.94 8.69
N VAL A 237 -13.24 12.58 8.02
CA VAL A 237 -11.87 13.04 8.30
C VAL A 237 -11.75 14.57 8.29
N ASN A 238 -12.60 15.26 7.51
CA ASN A 238 -12.62 16.73 7.41
C ASN A 238 -12.98 17.42 8.73
N LYS A 239 -13.73 16.75 9.61
CA LYS A 239 -14.04 17.28 10.95
C LYS A 239 -12.80 17.47 11.82
N ARG A 240 -11.75 16.69 11.56
CA ARG A 240 -10.46 16.81 12.26
C ARG A 240 -9.50 17.73 11.53
N TRP A 241 -9.48 17.68 10.22
CA TRP A 241 -8.59 18.49 9.37
C TRP A 241 -9.40 19.17 8.26
N PRO A 242 -9.78 20.44 8.49
CA PRO A 242 -10.51 21.25 7.51
C PRO A 242 -9.76 21.41 6.20
N VAL A 243 -10.48 21.73 5.13
CA VAL A 243 -9.90 21.96 3.78
C VAL A 243 -8.73 22.93 3.83
N SER A 244 -8.82 24.00 4.61
CA SER A 244 -7.75 24.99 4.74
C SER A 244 -6.45 24.43 5.29
N GLU A 245 -6.51 23.57 6.33
CA GLU A 245 -5.34 22.90 6.89
C GLU A 245 -4.77 21.86 5.94
N LEU A 246 -5.64 21.09 5.29
CA LEU A 246 -5.23 20.11 4.29
C LEU A 246 -4.49 20.79 3.13
N MET A 247 -5.05 21.86 2.59
CA MET A 247 -4.43 22.61 1.48
C MET A 247 -3.11 23.27 1.89
N LYS A 248 -3.00 23.74 3.13
CA LYS A 248 -1.72 24.22 3.69
C LYS A 248 -0.68 23.12 3.69
N ALA A 249 -0.99 21.94 4.27
CA ALA A 249 -0.08 20.80 4.31
C ALA A 249 0.34 20.34 2.90
N CYS A 250 -0.57 20.35 1.95
CA CYS A 250 -0.28 20.03 0.54
C CYS A 250 0.72 21.00 -0.08
N ARG A 251 0.55 22.31 0.13
CA ARG A 251 1.50 23.32 -0.38
C ARG A 251 2.88 23.14 0.23
N GLU A 252 2.95 22.93 1.55
CA GLU A 252 4.22 22.72 2.26
C GLU A 252 4.90 21.43 1.79
N TYR A 253 4.15 20.33 1.60
CA TYR A 253 4.66 19.08 1.05
C TYR A 253 5.24 19.26 -0.37
N ALA A 254 4.50 19.95 -1.27
CA ALA A 254 4.96 20.20 -2.62
C ALA A 254 6.25 21.03 -2.65
N ASN A 255 6.32 22.08 -1.81
CA ASN A 255 7.50 22.95 -1.69
C ASN A 255 8.71 22.19 -1.13
N ALA A 256 8.53 21.37 -0.10
CA ALA A 256 9.61 20.65 0.57
C ALA A 256 10.17 19.49 -0.28
N THR A 257 9.32 18.83 -1.05
CA THR A 257 9.71 17.65 -1.86
C THR A 257 10.04 17.97 -3.31
N GLY A 258 9.60 19.13 -3.82
CA GLY A 258 9.66 19.47 -5.23
C GLY A 258 8.76 18.60 -6.12
N ARG A 259 7.78 17.91 -5.53
CA ARG A 259 6.88 16.99 -6.24
C ARG A 259 5.49 17.57 -6.36
N ARG A 260 4.87 17.35 -7.53
CA ARG A 260 3.46 17.70 -7.73
C ARG A 260 2.58 16.84 -6.85
N ILE A 261 1.46 17.43 -6.40
CA ILE A 261 0.34 16.70 -5.79
C ILE A 261 -0.76 16.54 -6.85
N SER A 262 -1.37 15.37 -6.88
CA SER A 262 -2.61 15.13 -7.60
C SER A 262 -3.78 15.30 -6.64
N PHE A 263 -4.85 15.95 -7.07
CA PHE A 263 -6.11 16.01 -6.33
C PHE A 263 -7.15 15.14 -7.02
N GLU A 264 -7.79 14.27 -6.27
CA GLU A 264 -8.85 13.43 -6.74
C GLU A 264 -10.19 14.03 -6.36
N TYR A 265 -11.12 14.03 -7.32
CA TYR A 265 -12.45 14.59 -7.14
C TYR A 265 -13.48 13.67 -7.79
N ALA A 266 -14.18 12.88 -6.96
CA ALA A 266 -15.31 12.09 -7.41
C ALA A 266 -16.52 13.03 -7.54
N MET A 267 -17.01 13.24 -8.74
CA MET A 267 -18.22 14.04 -8.99
C MET A 267 -19.44 13.25 -8.58
N ILE A 268 -20.13 13.72 -7.55
CA ILE A 268 -21.33 13.10 -6.98
C ILE A 268 -22.52 14.00 -7.31
N ASN A 269 -23.44 13.46 -8.10
CA ASN A 269 -24.59 14.20 -8.61
C ASN A 269 -25.42 14.84 -7.47
N GLY A 270 -25.63 16.14 -7.60
CA GLY A 270 -26.39 16.94 -6.64
C GLY A 270 -25.69 17.18 -5.28
N VAL A 271 -24.40 16.85 -5.17
CA VAL A 271 -23.62 17.02 -3.93
C VAL A 271 -22.45 18.01 -4.14
N ASN A 272 -21.58 17.73 -5.10
CA ASN A 272 -20.34 18.47 -5.30
C ASN A 272 -20.07 18.82 -6.79
N ASP A 273 -21.06 18.69 -7.64
CA ASP A 273 -20.98 18.83 -9.11
C ASP A 273 -21.59 20.14 -9.66
N SER A 274 -21.86 21.12 -8.76
CA SER A 274 -22.37 22.43 -9.22
C SER A 274 -21.29 23.33 -9.78
N ASP A 275 -21.69 24.36 -10.56
CA ASP A 275 -20.78 25.37 -11.10
C ASP A 275 -20.10 26.18 -9.98
N GLU A 276 -20.79 26.43 -8.88
CA GLU A 276 -20.25 27.09 -7.70
C GLU A 276 -19.15 26.24 -7.06
N ALA A 277 -19.39 24.94 -6.88
CA ALA A 277 -18.37 24.00 -6.36
C ALA A 277 -17.14 23.94 -7.27
N ALA A 278 -17.32 23.98 -8.59
CA ALA A 278 -16.23 24.02 -9.55
C ALA A 278 -15.42 25.33 -9.44
N ALA A 279 -16.08 26.48 -9.27
CA ALA A 279 -15.43 27.77 -9.10
C ALA A 279 -14.63 27.85 -7.79
N GLU A 280 -15.20 27.37 -6.68
CA GLU A 280 -14.50 27.25 -5.39
C GLU A 280 -13.27 26.32 -5.50
N LEU A 281 -13.44 25.15 -6.15
CA LEU A 281 -12.34 24.20 -6.37
C LEU A 281 -11.19 24.86 -7.15
N ALA A 282 -11.50 25.58 -8.22
CA ALA A 282 -10.51 26.31 -9.00
C ALA A 282 -9.78 27.37 -8.16
N ALA A 283 -10.50 28.04 -7.25
CA ALA A 283 -9.92 29.06 -6.36
C ALA A 283 -8.92 28.45 -5.35
N ILE A 284 -9.28 27.35 -4.69
CA ILE A 284 -8.40 26.72 -3.68
C ILE A 284 -7.19 26.03 -4.28
N LEU A 285 -7.26 25.57 -5.54
CA LEU A 285 -6.16 24.91 -6.25
C LEU A 285 -5.22 25.91 -6.96
N LYS A 286 -5.59 27.18 -7.01
CA LYS A 286 -4.78 28.21 -7.67
C LYS A 286 -3.38 28.29 -7.06
N GLY A 287 -2.35 28.19 -7.90
CA GLY A 287 -0.95 28.23 -7.48
C GLY A 287 -0.41 26.94 -6.89
N MET A 288 -1.10 25.81 -7.05
CA MET A 288 -0.65 24.48 -6.61
C MET A 288 0.16 23.70 -7.66
N LEU A 289 0.42 24.28 -8.81
CA LEU A 289 1.16 23.66 -9.93
C LEU A 289 2.66 23.80 -9.74
#